data_16897fd262a25e48972b8df23c524b2a
#
_entry.id   16897fd262a25e48972b8df23c524b2a
#
_cell.length_a   1.000
_cell.length_b   1.000
_cell.length_c   1.000
_cell.angle_alpha   90.00
_cell.angle_beta   90.00
_cell.angle_gamma   90.00
#
_symmetry.space_group_name_H-M   'P 1'
#
loop_
_entity.id
_entity.type
_entity.pdbx_description
1 polymer ?
#
loop_
_entity_poly.entity_id
_entity_poly.type
_entity_poly.pdbx_seq_one_letter_code
_entity_poly.pdbx_strand_id
1 'polypeptide(L)'
;MIQNKIIHFFLILILFSGCSSIPKNTANGCSIFSERYLWYKHAKKTEQKWGTPIYLQLAIIKMESDFDWLAKPPRQKLFKVIPYKRPSSSFGYSQAIRGTWKQYKEETLSLIHI
;
A
#
# COMPACT_ATOMS: atom_id res chain seq x y z
N MET A 1 -8.63 -2.33 -40.78
CA MET A 1 -7.40 -1.70 -40.23
C MET A 1 -7.66 -0.78 -39.04
N ILE A 2 -8.64 0.11 -39.08
CA ILE A 2 -9.03 0.99 -37.95
C ILE A 2 -9.66 0.19 -36.83
N GLN A 3 -10.48 -0.81 -37.16
CA GLN A 3 -11.20 -1.64 -36.18
C GLN A 3 -10.24 -2.43 -35.25
N ASN A 4 -9.15 -2.95 -35.82
CA ASN A 4 -8.14 -3.66 -35.03
C ASN A 4 -7.38 -2.71 -34.06
N LYS A 5 -7.13 -1.47 -34.45
CA LYS A 5 -6.50 -0.47 -33.58
C LYS A 5 -7.40 -0.07 -32.42
N ILE A 6 -8.71 0.03 -32.66
CA ILE A 6 -9.71 0.32 -31.61
C ILE A 6 -9.77 -0.82 -30.61
N ILE A 7 -9.78 -2.08 -31.08
CA ILE A 7 -9.79 -3.27 -30.22
C ILE A 7 -8.53 -3.32 -29.35
N HIS A 8 -7.35 -3.05 -29.91
CA HIS A 8 -6.11 -3.00 -29.14
C HIS A 8 -6.09 -1.87 -28.11
N PHE A 9 -6.65 -0.71 -28.46
CA PHE A 9 -6.76 0.41 -27.54
C PHE A 9 -7.68 0.08 -26.35
N PHE A 10 -8.83 -0.55 -26.61
CA PHE A 10 -9.73 -1.03 -25.55
C PHE A 10 -9.11 -2.13 -24.71
N LEU A 11 -8.36 -3.05 -25.31
CA LEU A 11 -7.66 -4.11 -24.57
C LEU A 11 -6.59 -3.54 -23.61
N ILE A 12 -5.85 -2.52 -24.07
CA ILE A 12 -4.87 -1.81 -23.26
C ILE A 12 -5.55 -1.05 -22.10
N LEU A 13 -6.71 -0.43 -22.35
CA LEU A 13 -7.45 0.30 -21.32
C LEU A 13 -7.94 -0.62 -20.20
N ILE A 14 -8.33 -1.85 -20.53
CA ILE A 14 -8.78 -2.86 -19.54
C ILE A 14 -7.61 -3.34 -18.68
N LEU A 15 -6.38 -3.38 -19.19
CA LEU A 15 -5.20 -3.80 -18.43
C LEU A 15 -4.77 -2.78 -17.36
N PHE A 16 -5.20 -1.52 -17.46
CA PHE A 16 -4.89 -0.48 -16.46
C PHE A 16 -5.92 -0.33 -15.33
N SER A 17 -7.00 -1.09 -15.33
CA SER A 17 -8.04 -1.02 -14.29
C SER A 17 -7.71 -1.83 -13.02
N GLY A 18 -6.45 -2.03 -12.71
CA GLY A 18 -5.98 -2.63 -11.46
C GLY A 18 -6.04 -1.66 -10.28
N CYS A 19 -7.23 -1.12 -9.96
CA CYS A 19 -7.40 -0.33 -8.75
C CYS A 19 -7.38 -1.24 -7.52
N SER A 20 -6.34 -1.13 -6.70
CA SER A 20 -6.33 -1.71 -5.35
C SER A 20 -7.30 -0.91 -4.49
N SER A 21 -8.51 -1.41 -4.30
CA SER A 21 -9.50 -0.81 -3.41
C SER A 21 -9.23 -1.19 -1.94
N ILE A 22 -9.70 -0.35 -1.01
CA ILE A 22 -9.70 -0.67 0.42
C ILE A 22 -10.62 -1.88 0.66
N PRO A 23 -10.25 -2.86 1.51
CA PRO A 23 -11.12 -3.98 1.86
C PRO A 23 -12.45 -3.50 2.45
N LYS A 24 -13.53 -4.19 2.13
CA LYS A 24 -14.89 -3.81 2.56
C LYS A 24 -15.07 -3.86 4.08
N ASN A 25 -14.46 -4.85 4.73
CA ASN A 25 -14.52 -5.02 6.18
C ASN A 25 -13.12 -5.06 6.77
N THR A 26 -12.61 -3.91 7.18
CA THR A 26 -11.29 -3.75 7.78
C THR A 26 -11.26 -4.05 9.28
N ALA A 27 -12.40 -4.36 9.89
CA ALA A 27 -12.48 -4.72 11.30
C ALA A 27 -12.20 -6.22 11.56
N ASN A 28 -12.25 -7.05 10.53
CA ASN A 28 -12.09 -8.50 10.65
C ASN A 28 -10.97 -9.00 9.72
N GLY A 29 -9.88 -9.52 10.33
CA GLY A 29 -8.73 -10.03 9.59
C GLY A 29 -9.06 -11.19 8.66
N CYS A 30 -9.98 -12.10 9.03
CA CYS A 30 -10.43 -13.17 8.15
C CYS A 30 -11.13 -12.64 6.91
N SER A 31 -11.97 -11.61 7.06
CA SER A 31 -12.64 -10.96 5.93
C SER A 31 -11.65 -10.28 5.00
N ILE A 32 -10.62 -9.62 5.54
CA ILE A 32 -9.55 -9.00 4.76
C ILE A 32 -8.85 -10.06 3.91
N PHE A 33 -8.47 -11.17 4.49
CA PHE A 33 -7.74 -12.23 3.79
C PHE A 33 -8.59 -13.05 2.82
N SER A 34 -9.89 -13.19 3.06
CA SER A 34 -10.81 -13.81 2.09
C SER A 34 -10.97 -12.96 0.84
N GLU A 35 -10.98 -11.64 1.00
CA GLU A 35 -11.03 -10.68 -0.11
C GLU A 35 -9.66 -10.49 -0.78
N ARG A 36 -8.57 -10.57 -0.02
CA ARG A 36 -7.19 -10.30 -0.44
C ARG A 36 -6.26 -11.46 -0.08
N TYR A 37 -6.45 -12.62 -0.67
CA TYR A 37 -5.67 -13.82 -0.37
C TYR A 37 -4.15 -13.64 -0.50
N LEU A 38 -3.68 -12.86 -1.46
CA LEU A 38 -2.24 -12.58 -1.61
C LEU A 38 -1.67 -11.84 -0.40
N TRP A 39 -2.45 -11.02 0.28
CA TRP A 39 -2.01 -10.35 1.50
C TRP A 39 -1.72 -11.34 2.62
N TYR A 40 -2.52 -12.38 2.75
CA TYR A 40 -2.24 -13.46 3.70
C TYR A 40 -0.91 -14.13 3.40
N LYS A 41 -0.63 -14.46 2.14
CA LYS A 41 0.65 -15.07 1.74
C LYS A 41 1.85 -14.17 2.09
N HIS A 42 1.73 -12.88 1.83
CA HIS A 42 2.79 -11.92 2.16
C HIS A 42 2.96 -11.74 3.68
N ALA A 43 1.87 -11.62 4.42
CA ALA A 43 1.89 -11.53 5.88
C ALA A 43 2.51 -12.77 6.51
N LYS A 44 2.19 -13.95 6.00
CA LYS A 44 2.78 -15.23 6.45
C LYS A 44 4.28 -15.27 6.21
N LYS A 45 4.76 -14.86 5.05
CA LYS A 45 6.20 -14.78 4.75
C LYS A 45 6.90 -13.77 5.68
N THR A 46 6.29 -12.64 5.97
CA THR A 46 6.82 -11.64 6.90
C THR A 46 6.92 -12.21 8.31
N GLU A 47 5.89 -12.91 8.78
CA GLU A 47 5.91 -13.60 10.07
C GLU A 47 7.05 -14.62 10.16
N GLN A 48 7.23 -15.44 9.11
CA GLN A 48 8.29 -16.44 9.05
C GLN A 48 9.69 -15.83 9.03
N LYS A 49 9.85 -14.71 8.31
CA LYS A 49 11.16 -14.07 8.16
C LYS A 49 11.56 -13.22 9.36
N TRP A 50 10.62 -12.48 9.93
CA TRP A 50 10.88 -11.46 10.94
C TRP A 50 10.29 -11.75 12.31
N GLY A 51 9.50 -12.82 12.43
CA GLY A 51 8.83 -13.20 13.69
C GLY A 51 7.67 -12.27 14.08
N THR A 52 7.24 -11.37 13.21
CA THR A 52 6.13 -10.44 13.48
C THR A 52 4.79 -11.13 13.25
N PRO A 53 3.98 -11.38 14.28
CA PRO A 53 2.69 -12.08 14.12
C PRO A 53 1.76 -11.37 13.14
N ILE A 54 0.99 -12.14 12.37
CA ILE A 54 0.08 -11.61 11.34
C ILE A 54 -0.92 -10.60 11.92
N TYR A 55 -1.48 -10.88 13.10
CA TYR A 55 -2.44 -9.96 13.74
C TYR A 55 -1.81 -8.60 14.07
N LEU A 56 -0.53 -8.58 14.46
CA LEU A 56 0.18 -7.35 14.73
C LEU A 56 0.45 -6.55 13.45
N GLN A 57 0.81 -7.22 12.37
CA GLN A 57 0.97 -6.59 11.05
C GLN A 57 -0.33 -5.90 10.61
N LEU A 58 -1.47 -6.58 10.73
CA LEU A 58 -2.79 -6.02 10.42
C LEU A 58 -3.15 -4.85 11.32
N ALA A 59 -2.88 -4.96 12.63
CA ALA A 59 -3.15 -3.88 13.59
C ALA A 59 -2.36 -2.62 13.24
N ILE A 60 -1.09 -2.74 12.90
CA ILE A 60 -0.25 -1.61 12.47
C ILE A 60 -0.83 -0.97 11.21
N ILE A 61 -1.12 -1.74 10.18
CA ILE A 61 -1.70 -1.22 8.93
C ILE A 61 -3.05 -0.53 9.18
N LYS A 62 -3.88 -1.10 10.04
CA LYS A 62 -5.16 -0.52 10.45
C LYS A 62 -4.97 0.85 11.10
N MET A 63 -4.04 0.96 12.02
CA MET A 63 -3.78 2.21 12.75
C MET A 63 -3.10 3.27 11.89
N GLU A 64 -2.19 2.88 11.00
CA GLU A 64 -1.39 3.81 10.20
C GLU A 64 -2.13 4.34 8.98
N SER A 65 -2.93 3.53 8.32
CA SER A 65 -3.53 3.88 7.03
C SER A 65 -4.99 3.44 6.84
N ASP A 66 -5.54 2.69 7.78
CA ASP A 66 -6.83 2.00 7.62
C ASP A 66 -6.94 1.22 6.29
N PHE A 67 -5.85 0.53 5.92
CA PHE A 67 -5.70 -0.23 4.66
C PHE A 67 -5.78 0.61 3.38
N ASP A 68 -5.60 1.93 3.47
CA ASP A 68 -5.49 2.79 2.29
C ASP A 68 -4.04 2.87 1.81
N TRP A 69 -3.77 2.32 0.64
CA TRP A 69 -2.44 2.35 0.04
C TRP A 69 -1.99 3.73 -0.42
N LEU A 70 -2.91 4.67 -0.61
CA LEU A 70 -2.64 6.07 -0.97
C LEU A 70 -2.64 7.00 0.24
N ALA A 71 -2.79 6.47 1.46
CA ALA A 71 -2.83 7.28 2.68
C ALA A 71 -1.62 8.21 2.79
N LYS A 72 -1.90 9.45 3.04
CA LYS A 72 -0.92 10.53 3.25
C LYS A 72 -1.37 11.41 4.41
N PRO A 73 -0.45 12.00 5.18
CA PRO A 73 -0.83 13.00 6.17
C PRO A 73 -1.60 14.15 5.54
N PRO A 74 -2.62 14.68 6.21
CA PRO A 74 -3.34 15.84 5.72
C PRO A 74 -2.40 17.03 5.55
N ARG A 75 -2.67 17.87 4.57
CA ARG A 75 -1.90 19.11 4.37
C ARG A 75 -2.26 20.11 5.47
N GLN A 76 -1.25 20.75 6.03
CA GLN A 76 -1.45 21.91 6.87
C GLN A 76 -2.06 23.03 6.03
N LYS A 77 -3.03 23.73 6.60
CA LYS A 77 -3.71 24.85 5.93
C LYS A 77 -3.16 26.16 6.44
N LEU A 78 -2.65 26.99 5.54
CA LEU A 78 -2.32 28.38 5.83
C LEU A 78 -3.62 29.16 5.95
N PHE A 79 -3.80 29.93 7.06
CA PHE A 79 -5.04 30.67 7.36
C PHE A 79 -6.31 29.81 7.34
N LYS A 80 -6.21 28.51 7.67
CA LYS A 80 -7.32 27.52 7.67
C LYS A 80 -7.98 27.26 6.30
N VAL A 81 -7.51 27.88 5.22
CA VAL A 81 -8.15 27.80 3.89
C VAL A 81 -7.21 27.27 2.80
N ILE A 82 -5.95 27.70 2.79
CA ILE A 82 -5.01 27.39 1.70
C ILE A 82 -4.19 26.17 2.05
N PRO A 83 -4.26 25.05 1.25
CA PRO A 83 -3.39 23.89 1.46
C PRO A 83 -1.93 24.28 1.22
N TYR A 84 -1.09 24.14 2.24
CA TYR A 84 0.32 24.53 2.15
C TYR A 84 1.25 23.31 2.06
N LYS A 85 1.64 22.71 3.16
CA LYS A 85 2.65 21.67 3.21
C LYS A 85 2.14 20.48 4.02
N ARG A 86 2.60 19.26 3.67
CA ARG A 86 2.39 18.09 4.53
C ARG A 86 3.43 18.08 5.65
N PRO A 87 3.04 17.75 6.89
CA PRO A 87 3.96 17.72 8.02
C PRO A 87 5.00 16.61 7.89
N SER A 88 4.70 15.56 7.12
CA SER A 88 5.55 14.38 6.97
C SER A 88 5.52 13.85 5.54
N SER A 89 6.56 13.14 5.15
CA SER A 89 6.65 12.39 3.89
C SER A 89 6.09 10.97 3.99
N SER A 90 5.41 10.62 5.08
CA SER A 90 4.81 9.30 5.26
C SER A 90 3.79 8.97 4.17
N PHE A 91 3.77 7.70 3.76
CA PHE A 91 2.95 7.27 2.65
C PHE A 91 2.58 5.79 2.74
N GLY A 92 1.37 5.45 2.29
CA GLY A 92 0.90 4.09 2.06
C GLY A 92 0.51 3.33 3.31
N TYR A 93 0.48 2.03 3.23
CA TYR A 93 -0.01 1.14 4.29
C TYR A 93 0.72 1.30 5.63
N SER A 94 2.03 1.40 5.62
CA SER A 94 2.87 1.47 6.81
C SER A 94 3.19 2.89 7.25
N GLN A 95 2.77 3.90 6.49
CA GLN A 95 3.11 5.31 6.73
C GLN A 95 4.62 5.56 6.91
N ALA A 96 5.45 4.77 6.25
CA ALA A 96 6.90 4.94 6.29
C ALA A 96 7.32 6.25 5.63
N ILE A 97 8.20 7.00 6.29
CA ILE A 97 8.80 8.20 5.71
C ILE A 97 9.85 7.84 4.67
N ARG A 98 10.18 8.76 3.78
CA ARG A 98 11.14 8.52 2.67
C ARG A 98 12.49 8.03 3.13
N GLY A 99 13.01 8.55 4.26
CA GLY A 99 14.29 8.13 4.83
C GLY A 99 14.28 6.66 5.25
N THR A 100 13.29 6.25 6.01
CA THR A 100 13.11 4.85 6.44
C THR A 100 12.92 3.92 5.25
N TRP A 101 12.16 4.34 4.25
CA TRP A 101 11.94 3.54 3.03
C TRP A 101 13.22 3.38 2.21
N LYS A 102 14.03 4.44 2.14
CA LYS A 102 15.34 4.38 1.48
C LYS A 102 16.28 3.41 2.19
N GLN A 103 16.42 3.54 3.51
CA GLN A 103 17.23 2.64 4.33
C GLN A 103 16.79 1.18 4.17
N TYR A 104 15.50 0.89 4.27
CA TYR A 104 14.98 -0.46 4.08
C TYR A 104 15.36 -1.05 2.72
N LYS A 105 15.26 -0.27 1.65
CA LYS A 105 15.66 -0.72 0.31
C LYS A 105 17.16 -1.01 0.23
N GLU A 106 17.99 -0.16 0.77
CA GLU A 106 19.45 -0.32 0.79
C GLU A 106 19.84 -1.59 1.56
N GLU A 107 19.28 -1.80 2.73
CA GLU A 107 19.53 -3.01 3.54
C GLU A 107 19.03 -4.28 2.86
N THR A 108 17.84 -4.26 2.29
CA THR A 108 17.24 -5.41 1.61
C THR A 108 17.99 -5.77 0.33
N LEU A 109 18.40 -4.78 -0.47
CA LEU A 109 19.18 -5.00 -1.68
C LEU A 109 20.61 -5.48 -1.38
N SER A 110 21.23 -5.00 -0.31
CA SER A 110 22.54 -5.49 0.11
C SER A 110 22.52 -6.97 0.52
N LEU A 111 21.40 -7.43 1.10
CA LEU A 111 21.20 -8.85 1.43
C LEU A 111 20.95 -9.75 0.21
N ILE A 112 20.44 -9.22 -0.88
CA ILE A 112 20.22 -9.95 -2.13
C ILE A 112 21.53 -10.19 -2.88
N HIS A 113 22.52 -9.33 -2.68
CA HIS A 113 23.85 -9.41 -3.33
C HIS A 113 24.91 -10.20 -2.53
N ILE A 114 24.53 -10.72 -1.38
CA ILE A 114 25.34 -11.64 -0.60
C ILE A 114 24.95 -13.08 -0.95
#